data_36473404a149ca8314956aec5843209b
#
_entry.id   36473404a149ca8314956aec5843209b
#
_cell.length_a   1.000
_cell.length_b   1.000
_cell.length_c   1.000
_cell.angle_alpha   90.00
_cell.angle_beta   90.00
_cell.angle_gamma   90.00
#
_symmetry.space_group_name_H-M   'P 1'
#
loop_
_entity.id
_entity.type
_entity.pdbx_description
1 polymer ?
#
loop_
_entity_poly.entity_id
_entity_poly.type
_entity_poly.pdbx_seq_one_letter_code
_entity_poly.pdbx_strand_id
1 'polypeptide(L)'
;MKRVGIVPSTNLLESENPYHDRSNFIELYTRRIMENEGLPLGILNVDGFLSEELLELCDSFLICGGRRIFPYHFQVIDYALRSGKKLLGICLGMQAIHSYFIAKKEREKRPGKSILEVYLEMKKEKYFFVEPVKEHWKLSPNRGEEELVKHKISILENSVIRKYFPNNEIEGASMHNYRITEPSEELKVVGQSEDGTIEAIEYGEKMLGIQFHPEIDRSFPGVFRFLTEE
;
A
#
# COMPACT_ATOMS: atom_id res chain seq x y z
N MET A 1 -12.22 -14.22 14.33
CA MET A 1 -11.86 -13.80 12.96
C MET A 1 -11.59 -12.30 13.01
N LYS A 2 -10.41 -11.85 12.59
CA LYS A 2 -10.04 -10.43 12.59
C LYS A 2 -10.75 -9.70 11.43
N ARG A 3 -11.30 -8.52 11.71
CA ARG A 3 -11.96 -7.67 10.72
C ARG A 3 -10.91 -6.81 10.04
N VAL A 4 -10.67 -7.09 8.76
CA VAL A 4 -9.67 -6.39 7.95
C VAL A 4 -10.35 -5.30 7.12
N GLY A 5 -10.10 -4.04 7.44
CA GLY A 5 -10.60 -2.91 6.69
C GLY A 5 -9.88 -2.75 5.35
N ILE A 6 -10.59 -2.93 4.24
CA ILE A 6 -10.05 -2.73 2.90
C ILE A 6 -10.30 -1.28 2.49
N VAL A 7 -9.22 -0.55 2.26
CA VAL A 7 -9.26 0.83 1.77
C VAL A 7 -9.39 0.78 0.24
N PRO A 8 -10.43 1.40 -0.34
CA PRO A 8 -10.72 1.27 -1.76
C PRO A 8 -9.67 1.94 -2.63
N SER A 9 -9.50 1.41 -3.84
CA SER A 9 -8.90 2.13 -4.95
C SER A 9 -9.99 2.94 -5.63
N THR A 10 -10.03 4.25 -5.41
CA THR A 10 -11.05 5.12 -6.00
C THR A 10 -10.57 5.66 -7.33
N ASN A 11 -11.35 5.47 -8.38
CA ASN A 11 -11.24 6.21 -9.62
C ASN A 11 -12.16 7.43 -9.53
N LEU A 12 -11.75 8.45 -8.78
CA LEU A 12 -12.34 9.77 -8.94
C LEU A 12 -11.92 10.24 -10.33
N LEU A 13 -12.77 10.05 -11.29
CA LEU A 13 -12.72 10.84 -12.50
C LEU A 13 -13.16 12.24 -12.06
N GLU A 14 -12.35 13.25 -12.35
CA GLU A 14 -12.74 14.65 -12.24
C GLU A 14 -13.84 14.90 -13.29
N SER A 15 -15.00 14.37 -13.03
CA SER A 15 -16.16 14.43 -13.90
C SER A 15 -17.27 15.12 -13.11
N GLU A 16 -17.93 16.08 -13.73
CA GLU A 16 -19.16 16.68 -13.18
C GLU A 16 -20.31 15.66 -13.08
N ASN A 17 -20.11 14.44 -13.59
CA ASN A 17 -21.09 13.38 -13.52
C ASN A 17 -20.94 12.59 -12.21
N PRO A 18 -21.87 12.70 -11.24
CA PRO A 18 -21.78 12.06 -9.93
C PRO A 18 -21.79 10.52 -10.02
N TYR A 19 -22.23 9.92 -11.14
CA TYR A 19 -22.19 8.48 -11.36
C TYR A 19 -20.79 7.95 -11.69
N HIS A 20 -19.80 8.84 -11.89
CA HIS A 20 -18.41 8.45 -12.12
C HIS A 20 -17.59 8.35 -10.83
N ASP A 21 -18.09 8.84 -9.70
CA ASP A 21 -17.47 8.66 -8.39
C ASP A 21 -17.71 7.24 -7.92
N ARG A 22 -16.65 6.42 -8.02
CA ARG A 22 -16.71 4.99 -7.68
C ARG A 22 -15.60 4.61 -6.75
N SER A 23 -15.94 3.86 -5.72
CA SER A 23 -14.97 3.12 -4.91
C SER A 23 -14.84 1.71 -5.48
N ASN A 24 -13.62 1.32 -5.86
CA ASN A 24 -13.34 0.00 -6.41
C ASN A 24 -12.71 -0.89 -5.32
N PHE A 25 -13.27 -2.08 -5.14
CA PHE A 25 -12.73 -3.14 -4.30
C PHE A 25 -12.37 -4.32 -5.20
N ILE A 26 -11.08 -4.66 -5.27
CA ILE A 26 -10.60 -5.77 -6.10
C ILE A 26 -10.83 -7.08 -5.34
N GLU A 27 -11.58 -8.01 -5.94
CA GLU A 27 -11.97 -9.29 -5.33
C GLU A 27 -10.76 -10.13 -4.88
N LEU A 28 -9.63 -10.06 -5.56
CA LEU A 28 -8.43 -10.81 -5.18
C LEU A 28 -7.97 -10.50 -3.76
N TYR A 29 -8.00 -9.25 -3.32
CA TYR A 29 -7.65 -8.88 -1.95
C TYR A 29 -8.64 -9.48 -0.94
N THR A 30 -9.93 -9.39 -1.23
CA THR A 30 -10.99 -9.99 -0.40
C THR A 30 -10.76 -11.49 -0.23
N ARG A 31 -10.49 -12.17 -1.34
CA ARG A 31 -10.22 -13.62 -1.36
C ARG A 31 -8.99 -13.99 -0.52
N ARG A 32 -7.88 -13.25 -0.66
CA ARG A 32 -6.66 -13.50 0.12
C ARG A 32 -6.85 -13.30 1.62
N ILE A 33 -7.62 -12.29 2.01
CA ILE A 33 -7.97 -12.08 3.42
C ILE A 33 -8.77 -13.27 3.96
N MET A 34 -9.78 -13.74 3.22
CA MET A 34 -10.60 -14.88 3.63
C MET A 34 -9.81 -16.20 3.69
N GLU A 35 -8.90 -16.45 2.74
CA GLU A 35 -7.99 -17.59 2.74
C GLU A 35 -7.05 -17.60 3.96
N ASN A 36 -6.85 -16.44 4.59
CA ASN A 36 -6.04 -16.27 5.80
C ASN A 36 -6.90 -15.97 7.04
N GLU A 37 -8.11 -16.49 7.11
CA GLU A 37 -9.01 -16.44 8.26
C GLU A 37 -9.44 -15.03 8.70
N GLY A 38 -9.34 -14.04 7.79
CA GLY A 38 -9.83 -12.69 7.99
C GLY A 38 -11.25 -12.47 7.52
N LEU A 39 -11.95 -11.51 8.12
CA LEU A 39 -13.22 -10.98 7.65
C LEU A 39 -12.98 -9.67 6.90
N PRO A 40 -13.08 -9.64 5.56
CA PRO A 40 -12.88 -8.42 4.80
C PRO A 40 -14.05 -7.45 4.98
N LEU A 41 -13.74 -6.19 5.31
CA LEU A 41 -14.69 -5.09 5.42
C LEU A 41 -14.30 -3.98 4.44
N GLY A 42 -15.13 -3.69 3.45
CA GLY A 42 -14.95 -2.52 2.58
C GLY A 42 -15.19 -1.23 3.37
N ILE A 43 -14.21 -0.34 3.40
CA ILE A 43 -14.34 0.95 4.07
C ILE A 43 -14.77 1.99 3.02
N LEU A 44 -15.98 2.54 3.17
CA LEU A 44 -16.49 3.56 2.26
C LEU A 44 -16.00 4.95 2.67
N ASN A 45 -15.53 5.72 1.70
CA ASN A 45 -15.21 7.12 1.90
C ASN A 45 -16.37 8.02 1.43
N VAL A 46 -16.50 9.18 2.07
CA VAL A 46 -17.40 10.26 1.66
C VAL A 46 -16.55 11.52 1.45
N ASP A 47 -16.61 12.11 0.26
CA ASP A 47 -15.83 13.29 -0.11
C ASP A 47 -14.29 13.13 0.12
N GLY A 48 -13.79 11.91 -0.05
CA GLY A 48 -12.38 11.60 0.14
C GLY A 48 -11.93 11.40 1.59
N PHE A 49 -12.88 11.30 2.54
CA PHE A 49 -12.61 11.07 3.96
C PHE A 49 -13.33 9.82 4.49
N LEU A 50 -12.79 9.25 5.55
CA LEU A 50 -13.36 8.10 6.27
C LEU A 50 -13.86 8.54 7.64
N SER A 51 -14.96 7.93 8.13
CA SER A 51 -15.35 8.15 9.51
C SER A 51 -14.45 7.35 10.46
N GLU A 52 -14.16 7.91 11.63
CA GLU A 52 -13.31 7.25 12.63
C GLU A 52 -14.02 6.01 13.22
N GLU A 53 -15.34 6.04 13.32
CA GLU A 53 -16.16 4.91 13.77
C GLU A 53 -16.02 3.69 12.84
N LEU A 54 -15.89 3.90 11.52
CA LEU A 54 -15.60 2.80 10.58
C LEU A 54 -14.20 2.22 10.79
N LEU A 55 -13.21 3.06 11.10
CA LEU A 55 -11.86 2.61 11.39
C LEU A 55 -11.78 1.85 12.73
N GLU A 56 -12.59 2.24 13.71
CA GLU A 56 -12.68 1.54 15.01
C GLU A 56 -13.20 0.12 14.85
N LEU A 57 -14.14 -0.13 13.94
CA LEU A 57 -14.68 -1.45 13.66
C LEU A 57 -13.66 -2.45 13.12
N CYS A 58 -12.56 -1.98 12.55
CA CYS A 58 -11.53 -2.83 11.94
C CYS A 58 -10.44 -3.19 12.95
N ASP A 59 -9.93 -4.40 12.87
CA ASP A 59 -8.82 -4.89 13.71
C ASP A 59 -7.45 -4.64 13.05
N SER A 60 -7.45 -4.51 11.71
CA SER A 60 -6.28 -4.19 10.88
C SER A 60 -6.72 -3.58 9.55
N PHE A 61 -5.77 -3.08 8.74
CA PHE A 61 -6.06 -2.38 7.51
C PHE A 61 -5.23 -2.88 6.33
N LEU A 62 -5.85 -2.89 5.15
CA LEU A 62 -5.21 -3.09 3.85
C LEU A 62 -5.42 -1.87 2.96
N ILE A 63 -4.34 -1.22 2.54
CA ILE A 63 -4.36 -0.23 1.46
C ILE A 63 -3.98 -0.94 0.17
N CYS A 64 -4.94 -1.03 -0.75
CA CYS A 64 -4.80 -1.72 -2.02
C CYS A 64 -3.90 -0.99 -3.02
N GLY A 65 -3.48 -1.71 -4.06
CA GLY A 65 -2.90 -1.12 -5.27
C GLY A 65 -3.86 -0.14 -5.95
N GLY A 66 -3.32 0.84 -6.67
CA GLY A 66 -4.13 1.87 -7.31
C GLY A 66 -3.28 2.88 -8.09
N ARG A 67 -3.90 4.01 -8.50
CA ARG A 67 -3.25 5.02 -9.33
C ARG A 67 -3.00 6.36 -8.66
N ARG A 68 -3.71 6.67 -7.57
CA ARG A 68 -3.68 7.99 -6.95
C ARG A 68 -3.80 7.88 -5.43
N ILE A 69 -2.98 8.61 -4.71
CA ILE A 69 -3.08 8.77 -3.25
C ILE A 69 -4.14 9.81 -2.95
N PHE A 70 -5.10 9.45 -2.09
CA PHE A 70 -6.19 10.28 -1.59
C PHE A 70 -6.01 10.62 -0.11
N PRO A 71 -6.71 11.63 0.43
CA PRO A 71 -6.66 12.00 1.84
C PRO A 71 -6.92 10.83 2.79
N TYR A 72 -7.88 9.97 2.46
CA TYR A 72 -8.23 8.82 3.31
C TYR A 72 -7.10 7.79 3.46
N HIS A 73 -6.16 7.67 2.52
CA HIS A 73 -4.98 6.82 2.72
C HIS A 73 -4.15 7.32 3.91
N PHE A 74 -3.96 8.64 4.01
CA PHE A 74 -3.23 9.25 5.12
C PHE A 74 -4.00 9.12 6.45
N GLN A 75 -5.34 9.22 6.42
CA GLN A 75 -6.16 8.99 7.61
C GLN A 75 -5.99 7.57 8.15
N VAL A 76 -6.01 6.56 7.28
CA VAL A 76 -5.82 5.16 7.70
C VAL A 76 -4.42 4.93 8.25
N ILE A 77 -3.38 5.47 7.62
CA ILE A 77 -2.00 5.35 8.10
C ILE A 77 -1.87 6.00 9.48
N ASP A 78 -2.35 7.23 9.63
CA ASP A 78 -2.33 7.95 10.90
C ASP A 78 -3.11 7.20 12.00
N TYR A 79 -4.30 6.71 11.66
CA TYR A 79 -5.11 5.92 12.59
C TYR A 79 -4.43 4.62 13.00
N ALA A 80 -3.84 3.88 12.07
CA ALA A 80 -3.11 2.65 12.35
C ALA A 80 -1.92 2.90 13.30
N LEU A 81 -1.17 4.00 13.08
CA LEU A 81 -0.08 4.41 13.96
C LEU A 81 -0.56 4.73 15.38
N ARG A 82 -1.63 5.56 15.51
CA ARG A 82 -2.16 5.98 16.82
C ARG A 82 -2.79 4.82 17.60
N SER A 83 -3.49 3.93 16.90
CA SER A 83 -4.20 2.80 17.52
C SER A 83 -3.33 1.55 17.71
N GLY A 84 -2.13 1.50 17.11
CA GLY A 84 -1.26 0.33 17.12
C GLY A 84 -1.82 -0.86 16.33
N LYS A 85 -2.81 -0.63 15.43
CA LYS A 85 -3.37 -1.66 14.56
C LYS A 85 -2.43 -1.93 13.39
N LYS A 86 -2.45 -3.19 12.91
CA LYS A 86 -1.62 -3.59 11.76
C LYS A 86 -2.12 -2.96 10.46
N LEU A 87 -1.19 -2.59 9.58
CA LEU A 87 -1.47 -2.04 8.27
C LEU A 87 -0.55 -2.67 7.21
N LEU A 88 -1.15 -3.21 6.16
CA LEU A 88 -0.45 -3.68 4.95
C LEU A 88 -0.77 -2.73 3.80
N GLY A 89 0.25 -2.17 3.15
CA GLY A 89 0.11 -1.38 1.94
C GLY A 89 0.69 -2.11 0.74
N ILE A 90 -0.09 -2.30 -0.33
CA ILE A 90 0.34 -3.00 -1.56
C ILE A 90 0.42 -2.00 -2.71
N CYS A 91 1.53 -1.98 -3.45
CA CYS A 91 1.80 -1.12 -4.60
C CYS A 91 1.58 0.37 -4.24
N LEU A 92 0.47 0.98 -4.65
CA LEU A 92 0.09 2.33 -4.21
C LEU A 92 0.07 2.47 -2.68
N GLY A 93 -0.36 1.42 -1.97
CA GLY A 93 -0.39 1.43 -0.50
C GLY A 93 0.99 1.60 0.12
N MET A 94 2.03 0.94 -0.42
CA MET A 94 3.41 1.16 -0.01
C MET A 94 3.87 2.58 -0.31
N GLN A 95 3.54 3.10 -1.49
CA GLN A 95 3.86 4.47 -1.89
C GLN A 95 3.15 5.51 -1.00
N ALA A 96 1.94 5.23 -0.55
CA ALA A 96 1.20 6.08 0.38
C ALA A 96 1.86 6.10 1.77
N ILE A 97 2.30 4.94 2.29
CA ILE A 97 3.06 4.83 3.53
C ILE A 97 4.34 5.68 3.43
N HIS A 98 5.12 5.47 2.37
CA HIS A 98 6.33 6.26 2.13
C HIS A 98 6.04 7.77 2.11
N SER A 99 5.06 8.19 1.32
CA SER A 99 4.68 9.60 1.18
C SER A 99 4.23 10.21 2.51
N TYR A 100 3.50 9.45 3.33
CA TYR A 100 3.08 9.87 4.66
C TYR A 100 4.29 10.16 5.57
N PHE A 101 5.26 9.27 5.64
CA PHE A 101 6.43 9.45 6.51
C PHE A 101 7.35 10.59 6.05
N ILE A 102 7.51 10.79 4.74
CA ILE A 102 8.22 11.97 4.22
C ILE A 102 7.50 13.27 4.60
N ALA A 103 6.20 13.34 4.39
CA ALA A 103 5.41 14.52 4.76
C ALA A 103 5.37 14.74 6.28
N LYS A 104 5.33 13.67 7.08
CA LYS A 104 5.42 13.72 8.55
C LYS A 104 6.73 14.36 9.01
N LYS A 105 7.87 13.96 8.45
CA LYS A 105 9.19 14.56 8.74
C LYS A 105 9.25 16.04 8.33
N GLU A 106 8.73 16.35 7.13
CA GLU A 106 8.75 17.73 6.64
C GLU A 106 7.79 18.65 7.42
N ARG A 107 6.71 18.10 8.01
CA ARG A 107 5.80 18.87 8.88
C ARG A 107 6.50 19.50 10.08
N GLU A 108 7.58 18.89 10.58
CA GLU A 108 8.36 19.46 11.70
C GLU A 108 8.89 20.85 11.39
N LYS A 109 9.15 21.15 10.12
CA LYS A 109 9.59 22.45 9.62
C LYS A 109 8.43 23.40 9.26
N ARG A 110 7.17 22.90 9.31
CA ARG A 110 5.96 23.63 8.90
C ARG A 110 4.90 23.61 10.01
N PRO A 111 5.17 24.30 11.14
CA PRO A 111 4.28 24.28 12.30
C PRO A 111 2.86 24.74 11.94
N GLY A 112 1.86 24.12 12.57
CA GLY A 112 0.44 24.45 12.39
C GLY A 112 -0.23 23.75 11.19
N LYS A 113 0.51 22.99 10.36
CA LYS A 113 -0.05 22.22 9.24
C LYS A 113 -0.24 20.76 9.59
N SER A 114 -1.28 20.17 9.01
CA SER A 114 -1.47 18.70 9.01
C SER A 114 -0.47 18.02 8.05
N ILE A 115 -0.23 16.73 8.24
CA ILE A 115 0.63 15.94 7.34
C ILE A 115 0.09 15.97 5.89
N LEU A 116 -1.24 15.91 5.74
CA LEU A 116 -1.88 15.97 4.43
C LEU A 116 -1.65 17.32 3.74
N GLU A 117 -1.78 18.45 4.45
CA GLU A 117 -1.52 19.77 3.89
C GLU A 117 -0.07 19.89 3.43
N VAL A 118 0.88 19.40 4.24
CA VAL A 118 2.32 19.39 3.88
C VAL A 118 2.53 18.54 2.63
N TYR A 119 1.97 17.35 2.55
CA TYR A 119 2.05 16.48 1.36
C TYR A 119 1.54 17.20 0.10
N LEU A 120 0.37 17.86 0.20
CA LEU A 120 -0.22 18.57 -0.94
C LEU A 120 0.63 19.77 -1.38
N GLU A 121 1.27 20.47 -0.45
CA GLU A 121 2.21 21.56 -0.75
C GLU A 121 3.47 21.04 -1.43
N MET A 122 4.10 20.00 -0.87
CA MET A 122 5.27 19.37 -1.47
C MET A 122 5.01 18.90 -2.90
N LYS A 123 3.81 18.36 -3.18
CA LYS A 123 3.41 18.01 -4.55
C LYS A 123 3.33 19.23 -5.48
N LYS A 124 2.85 20.37 -5.00
CA LYS A 124 2.82 21.63 -5.76
C LYS A 124 4.23 22.19 -5.99
N GLU A 125 5.12 22.00 -5.02
CA GLU A 125 6.54 22.36 -5.09
C GLU A 125 7.36 21.40 -5.99
N LYS A 126 6.68 20.46 -6.68
CA LYS A 126 7.29 19.43 -7.55
C LYS A 126 8.20 18.44 -6.82
N TYR A 127 7.95 18.19 -5.54
CA TYR A 127 8.61 17.09 -4.86
C TYR A 127 8.06 15.76 -5.37
N PHE A 128 8.93 14.90 -5.81
CA PHE A 128 8.55 13.58 -6.34
C PHE A 128 8.73 12.52 -5.25
N PHE A 129 7.62 12.06 -4.68
CA PHE A 129 7.61 10.96 -3.71
C PHE A 129 7.92 9.61 -4.35
N VAL A 130 7.72 9.52 -5.65
CA VAL A 130 7.97 8.35 -6.48
C VAL A 130 8.54 8.78 -7.82
N GLU A 131 9.33 7.92 -8.45
CA GLU A 131 9.86 8.14 -9.80
C GLU A 131 9.40 7.04 -10.76
N PRO A 132 9.37 7.30 -12.08
CA PRO A 132 9.08 6.28 -13.07
C PRO A 132 10.11 5.15 -13.04
N VAL A 133 9.64 3.91 -13.18
CA VAL A 133 10.48 2.73 -13.35
C VAL A 133 10.08 2.00 -14.63
N LYS A 134 11.05 1.42 -15.33
CA LYS A 134 10.84 0.65 -16.56
C LYS A 134 10.83 -0.86 -16.25
N GLU A 135 10.17 -1.62 -17.11
CA GLU A 135 10.17 -3.09 -17.09
C GLU A 135 9.46 -3.74 -15.89
N HIS A 136 8.82 -2.95 -15.02
CA HIS A 136 8.00 -3.42 -13.91
C HIS A 136 6.51 -3.57 -14.25
N TRP A 137 6.14 -3.20 -15.48
CA TRP A 137 4.83 -3.45 -16.06
C TRP A 137 4.95 -3.51 -17.59
N LYS A 138 4.56 -4.64 -18.18
CA LYS A 138 4.37 -4.76 -19.63
C LYS A 138 2.87 -4.96 -19.91
N LEU A 139 2.29 -4.06 -20.68
CA LEU A 139 1.00 -4.32 -21.30
C LEU A 139 1.25 -5.25 -22.49
N SER A 140 0.69 -6.46 -22.45
CA SER A 140 0.64 -7.31 -23.63
C SER A 140 -0.14 -6.60 -24.74
N PRO A 141 0.33 -6.57 -26.00
CA PRO A 141 -0.41 -6.00 -27.12
C PRO A 141 -1.70 -6.78 -27.42
N ASN A 142 -1.83 -8.01 -26.95
CA ASN A 142 -3.01 -8.85 -27.13
C ASN A 142 -3.89 -8.79 -25.86
N ARG A 143 -5.07 -8.17 -25.94
CA ARG A 143 -6.08 -8.18 -24.88
C ARG A 143 -6.44 -9.63 -24.55
N GLY A 144 -6.00 -10.12 -23.39
CA GLY A 144 -6.35 -11.45 -22.89
C GLY A 144 -5.17 -12.30 -22.40
N GLU A 145 -3.94 -11.99 -22.81
CA GLU A 145 -2.71 -12.64 -22.34
C GLU A 145 -1.78 -11.56 -21.78
N GLU A 146 -2.09 -11.04 -20.61
CA GLU A 146 -1.14 -10.22 -19.88
C GLU A 146 -0.03 -11.15 -19.37
N GLU A 147 1.13 -11.09 -20.03
CA GLU A 147 2.32 -11.74 -19.51
C GLU A 147 2.70 -11.07 -18.21
N LEU A 148 2.49 -11.79 -17.13
CA LEU A 148 2.78 -11.29 -15.77
C LEU A 148 4.28 -11.09 -15.63
N VAL A 149 4.71 -9.85 -15.49
CA VAL A 149 6.10 -9.55 -15.18
C VAL A 149 6.40 -10.00 -13.75
N LYS A 150 7.48 -10.75 -13.56
CA LYS A 150 7.97 -11.16 -12.25
C LYS A 150 9.40 -10.68 -12.06
N HIS A 151 9.71 -10.25 -10.85
CA HIS A 151 11.06 -9.88 -10.45
C HIS A 151 11.54 -10.77 -9.31
N LYS A 152 12.82 -11.06 -9.33
CA LYS A 152 13.49 -11.59 -8.15
C LYS A 152 13.66 -10.49 -7.13
N ILE A 153 13.30 -10.80 -5.90
CA ILE A 153 13.30 -9.88 -4.78
C ILE A 153 14.05 -10.53 -3.64
N SER A 154 15.10 -9.87 -3.18
CA SER A 154 15.84 -10.28 -1.98
C SER A 154 15.16 -9.70 -0.76
N ILE A 155 14.79 -10.56 0.19
CA ILE A 155 14.13 -10.21 1.46
C ILE A 155 15.16 -10.28 2.59
N LEU A 156 15.21 -9.23 3.39
CA LEU A 156 16.11 -9.14 4.54
C LEU A 156 15.76 -10.19 5.60
N GLU A 157 16.72 -11.00 6.04
CA GLU A 157 16.54 -12.11 7.00
C GLU A 157 15.84 -11.66 8.29
N ASN A 158 16.34 -10.58 8.89
CA ASN A 158 15.82 -10.04 10.14
C ASN A 158 14.73 -8.98 9.89
N SER A 159 13.66 -9.38 9.20
CA SER A 159 12.48 -8.54 8.92
C SER A 159 11.18 -9.22 9.32
N VAL A 160 10.14 -8.43 9.57
CA VAL A 160 8.81 -8.96 9.90
C VAL A 160 8.23 -9.71 8.72
N ILE A 161 8.37 -9.17 7.52
CA ILE A 161 7.84 -9.74 6.28
C ILE A 161 8.46 -11.12 5.98
N ARG A 162 9.70 -11.38 6.43
CA ARG A 162 10.40 -12.65 6.21
C ARG A 162 9.64 -13.87 6.73
N LYS A 163 8.83 -13.69 7.79
CA LYS A 163 7.99 -14.76 8.37
C LYS A 163 6.95 -15.30 7.39
N TYR A 164 6.60 -14.54 6.36
CA TYR A 164 5.51 -14.84 5.43
C TYR A 164 6.00 -15.37 4.07
N PHE A 165 7.31 -15.45 3.87
CA PHE A 165 7.93 -15.97 2.66
C PHE A 165 8.78 -17.19 2.95
N PRO A 166 8.81 -18.18 2.04
CA PRO A 166 9.55 -19.42 2.27
C PRO A 166 11.06 -19.21 2.29
N ASN A 167 11.57 -18.28 1.51
CA ASN A 167 13.00 -18.03 1.29
C ASN A 167 13.32 -16.54 1.38
N ASN A 168 14.61 -16.22 1.46
CA ASN A 168 15.11 -14.84 1.40
C ASN A 168 15.10 -14.27 -0.03
N GLU A 169 14.97 -15.13 -1.03
CA GLU A 169 14.80 -14.75 -2.43
C GLU A 169 13.47 -15.28 -2.93
N ILE A 170 12.66 -14.42 -3.50
CA ILE A 170 11.32 -14.72 -4.01
C ILE A 170 11.14 -14.12 -5.42
N GLU A 171 10.16 -14.62 -6.17
CA GLU A 171 9.69 -13.99 -7.40
C GLU A 171 8.33 -13.35 -7.16
N GLY A 172 8.27 -12.01 -7.16
CA GLY A 172 7.03 -11.25 -6.99
C GLY A 172 6.43 -10.78 -8.31
N ALA A 173 5.10 -10.84 -8.42
CA ALA A 173 4.38 -10.29 -9.55
C ALA A 173 4.46 -8.76 -9.54
N SER A 174 4.89 -8.15 -10.64
CA SER A 174 5.07 -6.71 -10.76
C SER A 174 4.07 -6.08 -11.70
N MET A 175 3.37 -5.04 -11.23
CA MET A 175 2.40 -4.27 -11.99
C MET A 175 2.47 -2.78 -11.62
N HIS A 176 3.66 -2.19 -11.63
CA HIS A 176 3.83 -0.78 -11.27
C HIS A 176 4.75 -0.03 -12.23
N ASN A 177 4.43 1.24 -12.48
CA ASN A 177 5.20 2.16 -13.32
C ASN A 177 6.01 3.16 -12.50
N TYR A 178 5.91 3.12 -11.18
CA TYR A 178 6.57 4.03 -10.27
C TYR A 178 7.19 3.25 -9.12
N ARG A 179 8.32 3.74 -8.62
CA ARG A 179 9.01 3.22 -7.45
C ARG A 179 9.30 4.35 -6.45
N ILE A 180 9.44 4.03 -5.19
CA ILE A 180 10.01 4.94 -4.19
C ILE A 180 11.54 4.94 -4.32
N THR A 181 12.19 6.07 -4.03
CA THR A 181 13.65 6.21 -4.18
C THR A 181 14.36 6.41 -2.87
N GLU A 182 13.96 7.41 -2.12
CA GLU A 182 14.59 7.80 -0.86
C GLU A 182 13.59 7.61 0.29
N PRO A 183 13.53 6.41 0.89
CA PRO A 183 12.61 6.16 2.00
C PRO A 183 12.98 7.03 3.21
N SER A 184 11.97 7.40 3.98
CA SER A 184 12.18 8.06 5.27
C SER A 184 13.07 7.19 6.16
N GLU A 185 13.94 7.81 6.97
CA GLU A 185 14.79 7.13 7.96
C GLU A 185 13.99 6.28 8.96
N GLU A 186 12.71 6.61 9.17
CA GLU A 186 11.79 5.85 10.01
C GLU A 186 11.38 4.52 9.36
N LEU A 187 11.55 4.36 8.04
CA LEU A 187 11.16 3.17 7.28
C LEU A 187 12.37 2.29 7.01
N LYS A 188 12.29 1.03 7.44
CA LYS A 188 13.31 0.03 7.15
C LYS A 188 13.03 -0.59 5.77
N VAL A 189 13.99 -0.50 4.85
CA VAL A 189 13.94 -1.24 3.58
C VAL A 189 14.25 -2.70 3.87
N VAL A 190 13.35 -3.60 3.48
CA VAL A 190 13.42 -5.03 3.78
C VAL A 190 13.27 -5.93 2.56
N GLY A 191 12.98 -5.35 1.39
CA GLY A 191 12.93 -6.08 0.12
C GLY A 191 13.45 -5.23 -1.02
N GLN A 192 14.24 -5.84 -1.93
CA GLN A 192 14.82 -5.14 -3.07
C GLN A 192 14.95 -6.09 -4.27
N SER A 193 14.60 -5.60 -5.47
CA SER A 193 14.80 -6.32 -6.72
C SER A 193 16.23 -6.16 -7.26
N GLU A 194 16.60 -6.95 -8.27
CA GLU A 194 17.95 -6.96 -8.86
C GLU A 194 18.37 -5.60 -9.44
N ASP A 195 17.42 -4.80 -9.91
CA ASP A 195 17.68 -3.45 -10.44
C ASP A 195 17.75 -2.36 -9.34
N GLY A 196 17.70 -2.77 -8.06
CA GLY A 196 17.75 -1.90 -6.91
C GLY A 196 16.42 -1.23 -6.56
N THR A 197 15.31 -1.59 -7.22
CA THR A 197 13.98 -1.09 -6.84
C THR A 197 13.60 -1.58 -5.46
N ILE A 198 13.14 -0.69 -4.60
CA ILE A 198 12.64 -1.03 -3.26
C ILE A 198 11.28 -1.70 -3.41
N GLU A 199 11.20 -2.97 -3.01
CA GLU A 199 10.03 -3.82 -3.15
C GLU A 199 9.29 -4.07 -1.82
N ALA A 200 9.94 -3.81 -0.68
CA ALA A 200 9.31 -3.89 0.62
C ALA A 200 9.93 -2.94 1.66
N ILE A 201 9.07 -2.37 2.50
CA ILE A 201 9.43 -1.50 3.63
C ILE A 201 8.66 -1.91 4.88
N GLU A 202 9.22 -1.61 6.05
CA GLU A 202 8.61 -1.83 7.37
C GLU A 202 8.71 -0.58 8.24
N TYR A 203 7.68 -0.36 9.07
CA TYR A 203 7.73 0.52 10.23
C TYR A 203 7.35 -0.28 11.48
N GLY A 204 8.37 -0.57 12.31
CA GLY A 204 8.21 -1.46 13.45
C GLY A 204 7.66 -2.83 13.03
N GLU A 205 6.81 -3.40 13.89
CA GLU A 205 6.18 -4.71 13.66
C GLU A 205 4.74 -4.62 13.16
N LYS A 206 4.21 -3.42 13.00
CA LYS A 206 2.78 -3.18 12.76
C LYS A 206 2.46 -2.63 11.37
N MET A 207 3.45 -2.20 10.60
CA MET A 207 3.19 -1.65 9.27
C MET A 207 4.14 -2.22 8.23
N LEU A 208 3.58 -2.80 7.19
CA LEU A 208 4.29 -3.34 6.03
C LEU A 208 3.87 -2.63 4.76
N GLY A 209 4.83 -2.28 3.91
CA GLY A 209 4.60 -1.86 2.54
C GLY A 209 5.23 -2.84 1.57
N ILE A 210 4.51 -3.25 0.53
CA ILE A 210 4.96 -4.18 -0.51
C ILE A 210 4.67 -3.55 -1.87
N GLN A 211 5.67 -3.44 -2.74
CA GLN A 211 5.50 -2.83 -4.05
C GLN A 211 4.95 -3.81 -5.09
N PHE A 212 5.38 -5.07 -5.05
CA PHE A 212 4.84 -6.13 -5.88
C PHE A 212 3.43 -6.57 -5.44
N HIS A 213 2.80 -7.47 -6.20
CA HIS A 213 1.39 -7.85 -6.04
C HIS A 213 1.23 -9.31 -5.53
N PRO A 214 1.34 -9.55 -4.22
CA PRO A 214 1.21 -10.90 -3.64
C PRO A 214 -0.21 -11.48 -3.77
N GLU A 215 -1.21 -10.64 -4.01
CA GLU A 215 -2.60 -11.09 -4.22
C GLU A 215 -2.78 -11.83 -5.55
N ILE A 216 -1.97 -11.51 -6.56
CA ILE A 216 -2.07 -12.12 -7.89
C ILE A 216 -1.44 -13.51 -7.88
N ASP A 217 -0.25 -13.62 -7.27
CA ASP A 217 0.48 -14.87 -7.23
C ASP A 217 0.08 -15.70 -6.01
N ARG A 218 -0.47 -16.89 -6.25
CA ARG A 218 -0.80 -17.86 -5.19
C ARG A 218 0.44 -18.41 -4.48
N SER A 219 1.64 -18.07 -4.93
CA SER A 219 2.89 -18.49 -4.29
C SER A 219 3.09 -17.88 -2.89
N PHE A 220 2.42 -16.76 -2.59
CA PHE A 220 2.57 -16.04 -1.32
C PHE A 220 1.28 -15.76 -0.56
N PRO A 221 0.39 -16.77 -0.38
CA PRO A 221 -0.87 -16.54 0.31
C PRO A 221 -0.67 -16.12 1.77
N GLY A 222 0.49 -16.45 2.35
CA GLY A 222 0.80 -16.23 3.76
C GLY A 222 1.00 -14.78 4.17
N VAL A 223 1.31 -13.85 3.26
CA VAL A 223 1.59 -12.46 3.65
C VAL A 223 0.35 -11.76 4.23
N PHE A 224 -0.86 -12.18 3.84
CA PHE A 224 -2.10 -11.64 4.37
C PHE A 224 -2.38 -12.08 5.82
N ARG A 225 -1.71 -13.13 6.32
CA ARG A 225 -1.74 -13.50 7.75
C ARG A 225 -1.19 -12.40 8.65
N PHE A 226 -0.30 -11.56 8.12
CA PHE A 226 0.14 -10.37 8.84
C PHE A 226 -1.04 -9.56 9.40
N LEU A 227 -2.16 -9.47 8.67
CA LEU A 227 -3.34 -8.70 9.05
C LEU A 227 -4.24 -9.44 10.05
N THR A 228 -4.14 -10.77 10.15
CA THR A 228 -5.04 -11.63 10.92
C THR A 228 -4.40 -12.27 12.16
N GLU A 229 -3.07 -12.34 12.21
CA GLU A 229 -2.30 -12.77 13.39
C GLU A 229 -2.25 -11.70 14.49
N GLU A 230 -1.99 -12.11 15.72
CA GLU A 230 -1.77 -11.21 16.88
C GLU A 230 -0.43 -10.49 16.85
#